data_e76240e37fbc7129d558e833af8da00e
#
_entry.id   e76240e37fbc7129d558e833af8da00e
#
_cell.length_a   1.000
_cell.length_b   1.000
_cell.length_c   1.000
_cell.angle_alpha   90.00
_cell.angle_beta   90.00
_cell.angle_gamma   90.00
#
_symmetry.space_group_name_H-M   'P 1'
#
loop_
_entity.id
_entity.type
_entity.pdbx_description
1 polymer ?
#
loop_
_entity_poly.entity_id
_entity_poly.type
_entity_poly.pdbx_seq_one_letter_code
_entity_poly.pdbx_strand_id
1 'polypeptide(L)'
;KAIYDRLASCGDDDKYQYAMVAYHLYNTLTENGHVARGVCTVDADGHLADIHERTRIEKHGDQAEYTEDDGATWEKLGEDTLVSMNLWGFTSSILKELKARFVPFLEKNLSVNPLKCEYFLPFVVDELLKEGKAEVTVLKSVDRWYGVTYKEDKKMVTDAIQGMKDGGLYPKKLWEE
;
A
#
# COMPACT_ATOMS: atom_id res chain seq x y z
N LYS A 1 -9.44 -7.44 11.04
CA LYS A 1 -9.16 -8.37 12.16
C LYS A 1 -7.67 -8.71 12.22
N ALA A 2 -7.05 -9.26 11.16
CA ALA A 2 -5.66 -9.76 11.18
C ALA A 2 -4.63 -8.72 11.70
N ILE A 3 -4.66 -7.47 11.23
CA ILE A 3 -3.79 -6.39 11.75
C ILE A 3 -4.01 -6.17 13.25
N TYR A 4 -5.27 -6.10 13.68
CA TYR A 4 -5.59 -5.91 15.10
C TYR A 4 -5.03 -7.03 15.95
N ASP A 5 -5.26 -8.29 15.54
CA ASP A 5 -4.80 -9.47 16.28
C ASP A 5 -3.24 -9.46 16.37
N ARG A 6 -2.54 -9.05 15.28
CA ARG A 6 -1.08 -8.94 15.27
C ARG A 6 -0.59 -7.86 16.25
N LEU A 7 -1.17 -6.66 16.20
CA LEU A 7 -0.78 -5.54 17.07
C LEU A 7 -1.13 -5.80 18.54
N ALA A 8 -2.24 -6.51 18.82
CA ALA A 8 -2.63 -6.86 20.18
C ALA A 8 -1.70 -7.92 20.81
N SER A 9 -0.94 -8.66 19.99
CA SER A 9 -0.01 -9.71 20.42
C SER A 9 1.43 -9.23 20.61
N CYS A 10 1.74 -7.97 20.30
CA CYS A 10 3.09 -7.41 20.41
C CYS A 10 3.09 -6.04 21.09
N GLY A 11 4.26 -5.62 21.55
CA GLY A 11 4.51 -4.30 22.12
C GLY A 11 5.71 -3.65 21.43
N ASP A 12 5.89 -2.34 21.66
CA ASP A 12 7.08 -1.60 21.24
C ASP A 12 8.18 -1.77 22.30
N ASP A 13 8.88 -2.89 22.25
CA ASP A 13 9.99 -3.17 23.17
C ASP A 13 11.28 -2.50 22.64
N ASP A 14 12.19 -3.29 22.02
CA ASP A 14 13.43 -2.77 21.44
C ASP A 14 13.19 -2.04 20.12
N LYS A 15 12.12 -2.41 19.37
CA LYS A 15 11.71 -1.82 18.10
C LYS A 15 10.20 -1.61 18.08
N TYR A 16 9.78 -0.61 17.33
CA TYR A 16 8.37 -0.40 17.03
C TYR A 16 7.82 -1.57 16.21
N GLN A 17 6.77 -2.20 16.71
CA GLN A 17 6.13 -3.35 16.07
C GLN A 17 4.92 -2.91 15.27
N TYR A 18 5.07 -2.86 13.96
CA TYR A 18 4.02 -2.48 13.03
C TYR A 18 3.55 -3.66 12.19
N ALA A 19 2.46 -3.46 11.48
CA ALA A 19 1.95 -4.44 10.53
C ALA A 19 1.39 -3.75 9.29
N MET A 20 1.42 -4.44 8.16
CA MET A 20 0.73 -4.01 6.95
C MET A 20 0.04 -5.19 6.30
N VAL A 21 -0.99 -4.91 5.47
CA VAL A 21 -1.52 -5.89 4.54
C VAL A 21 -1.00 -5.55 3.15
N ALA A 22 -0.26 -6.49 2.57
CA ALA A 22 0.19 -6.41 1.18
C ALA A 22 -0.76 -7.22 0.28
N TYR A 23 -0.97 -6.71 -0.91
CA TYR A 23 -1.76 -7.35 -1.96
C TYR A 23 -0.87 -7.85 -3.08
N HIS A 24 -1.26 -8.91 -3.77
CA HIS A 24 -0.63 -9.24 -5.05
C HIS A 24 -0.90 -8.12 -6.04
N LEU A 25 0.15 -7.63 -6.71
CA LEU A 25 0.06 -6.50 -7.66
C LEU A 25 -1.06 -6.69 -8.67
N TYR A 26 -1.16 -7.86 -9.28
CA TYR A 26 -2.14 -8.18 -10.32
C TYR A 26 -3.59 -8.09 -9.83
N ASN A 27 -3.83 -8.22 -8.53
CA ASN A 27 -5.14 -8.02 -7.91
C ASN A 27 -5.49 -6.53 -7.69
N THR A 28 -4.58 -5.62 -8.02
CA THR A 28 -4.75 -4.17 -7.80
C THR A 28 -4.62 -3.33 -9.07
N LEU A 29 -4.42 -3.96 -10.22
CA LEU A 29 -4.31 -3.30 -11.52
C LEU A 29 -5.69 -2.94 -12.08
N THR A 30 -5.70 -1.95 -12.96
CA THR A 30 -6.86 -1.59 -13.80
C THR A 30 -6.52 -1.81 -15.27
N GLU A 31 -7.53 -2.06 -16.09
CA GLU A 31 -7.41 -2.10 -17.55
C GLU A 31 -7.50 -0.70 -18.20
N ASN A 32 -7.81 0.34 -17.40
CA ASN A 32 -8.16 1.67 -17.90
C ASN A 32 -7.06 2.71 -17.68
N GLY A 33 -5.81 2.30 -17.50
CA GLY A 33 -4.70 3.23 -17.36
C GLY A 33 -3.62 2.74 -16.38
N HIS A 34 -2.89 3.68 -15.79
CA HIS A 34 -1.82 3.36 -14.85
C HIS A 34 -2.28 3.44 -13.40
N VAL A 35 -1.53 2.80 -12.54
CA VAL A 35 -1.68 2.89 -11.08
C VAL A 35 -0.34 3.24 -10.43
N ALA A 36 -0.38 3.87 -9.25
CA ALA A 36 0.77 4.06 -8.37
C ALA A 36 0.69 3.08 -7.21
N ARG A 37 1.81 2.39 -6.87
CA ARG A 37 1.86 1.41 -5.78
C ARG A 37 3.22 1.40 -5.10
N GLY A 38 3.22 1.27 -3.79
CA GLY A 38 4.42 0.93 -3.04
C GLY A 38 4.75 -0.55 -3.23
N VAL A 39 5.74 -0.85 -4.07
CA VAL A 39 6.23 -2.21 -4.29
C VAL A 39 7.04 -2.65 -3.08
N CYS A 40 6.68 -3.78 -2.48
CA CYS A 40 7.23 -4.29 -1.24
C CYS A 40 8.26 -5.40 -1.48
N THR A 41 9.40 -5.31 -0.81
CA THR A 41 10.32 -6.44 -0.64
C THR A 41 10.10 -7.03 0.74
N VAL A 42 9.85 -8.33 0.81
CA VAL A 42 9.57 -9.05 2.07
C VAL A 42 10.70 -10.05 2.30
N ASP A 43 11.24 -10.07 3.52
CA ASP A 43 12.29 -11.01 3.91
C ASP A 43 11.75 -12.43 4.17
N ALA A 44 12.66 -13.36 4.51
CA ALA A 44 12.32 -14.76 4.77
C ALA A 44 11.47 -14.95 6.02
N ASP A 45 11.51 -14.02 6.96
CA ASP A 45 10.75 -14.05 8.21
C ASP A 45 9.36 -13.42 8.09
N GLY A 46 9.07 -12.85 6.90
CA GLY A 46 7.79 -12.22 6.60
C GLY A 46 7.71 -10.75 7.01
N HIS A 47 8.85 -10.10 7.19
CA HIS A 47 8.92 -8.67 7.50
C HIS A 47 9.21 -7.85 6.26
N LEU A 48 8.74 -6.60 6.26
CA LEU A 48 9.01 -5.64 5.21
C LEU A 48 10.48 -5.21 5.29
N ALA A 49 11.25 -5.57 4.26
CA ALA A 49 12.65 -5.18 4.13
C ALA A 49 12.81 -3.83 3.40
N ASP A 50 11.94 -3.56 2.42
CA ASP A 50 11.95 -2.33 1.64
C ASP A 50 10.57 -2.06 1.04
N ILE A 51 10.28 -0.78 0.78
CA ILE A 51 9.08 -0.35 0.06
C ILE A 51 9.42 0.80 -0.88
N HIS A 52 9.17 0.61 -2.17
CA HIS A 52 9.48 1.58 -3.19
C HIS A 52 8.23 2.03 -3.94
N GLU A 53 7.89 3.32 -3.86
CA GLU A 53 6.74 3.87 -4.56
C GLU A 53 7.02 3.95 -6.06
N ARG A 54 6.29 3.14 -6.84
CA ARG A 54 6.27 3.18 -8.30
C ARG A 54 5.07 4.00 -8.73
N THR A 55 5.30 5.19 -9.23
CA THR A 55 4.24 6.16 -9.53
C THR A 55 3.48 5.85 -10.82
N ARG A 56 4.06 4.98 -11.67
CA ARG A 56 3.42 4.59 -12.92
C ARG A 56 3.67 3.11 -13.23
N ILE A 57 2.65 2.30 -12.96
CA ILE A 57 2.60 0.87 -13.31
C ILE A 57 1.46 0.67 -14.29
N GLU A 58 1.71 0.02 -15.40
CA GLU A 58 0.72 -0.29 -16.43
C GLU A 58 0.71 -1.79 -16.74
N LYS A 59 -0.41 -2.24 -17.30
CA LYS A 59 -0.56 -3.58 -17.81
C LYS A 59 -0.30 -3.58 -19.31
N HIS A 60 0.75 -4.25 -19.75
CA HIS A 60 1.09 -4.46 -21.15
C HIS A 60 0.81 -5.92 -21.54
N GLY A 61 -0.38 -6.17 -22.11
CA GLY A 61 -0.88 -7.53 -22.31
C GLY A 61 -1.13 -8.22 -20.96
N ASP A 62 -0.47 -9.35 -20.72
CA ASP A 62 -0.58 -10.08 -19.45
C ASP A 62 0.54 -9.70 -18.45
N GLN A 63 1.44 -8.78 -18.81
CA GLN A 63 2.57 -8.38 -18.00
C GLN A 63 2.35 -7.04 -17.33
N ALA A 64 2.66 -6.94 -16.03
CA ALA A 64 2.75 -5.65 -15.33
C ALA A 64 4.16 -5.08 -15.49
N GLU A 65 4.24 -3.81 -15.86
CA GLU A 65 5.50 -3.09 -16.05
C GLU A 65 5.41 -1.70 -15.41
N TYR A 66 6.55 -1.18 -14.97
CA TYR A 66 6.63 0.19 -14.44
C TYR A 66 7.66 1.01 -15.18
N THR A 67 7.51 2.33 -15.11
CA THR A 67 8.46 3.30 -15.64
C THR A 67 8.78 4.38 -14.60
N GLU A 68 10.02 4.88 -14.63
CA GLU A 68 10.46 6.03 -13.82
C GLU A 68 10.88 7.23 -14.68
N ASP A 69 10.77 7.11 -16.01
CA ASP A 69 11.21 8.09 -17.01
C ASP A 69 10.11 8.43 -18.03
N ASP A 70 8.88 8.55 -17.53
CA ASP A 70 7.67 8.89 -18.31
C ASP A 70 7.39 7.96 -19.50
N GLY A 71 7.84 6.70 -19.40
CA GLY A 71 7.58 5.67 -20.41
C GLY A 71 8.67 5.51 -21.46
N ALA A 72 9.85 6.11 -21.26
CA ALA A 72 10.98 5.90 -22.14
C ALA A 72 11.57 4.49 -21.97
N THR A 73 11.60 3.98 -20.74
CA THR A 73 11.97 2.60 -20.42
C THR A 73 10.92 1.94 -19.53
N TRP A 74 10.76 0.61 -19.66
CA TRP A 74 9.82 -0.18 -18.89
C TRP A 74 10.53 -1.39 -18.27
N GLU A 75 10.26 -1.62 -17.00
CA GLU A 75 10.76 -2.76 -16.25
C GLU A 75 9.62 -3.65 -15.78
N LYS A 76 9.81 -4.96 -15.90
CA LYS A 76 8.79 -5.96 -15.54
C LYS A 76 8.69 -6.15 -14.05
N LEU A 77 7.44 -6.32 -13.58
CA LEU A 77 7.12 -6.76 -12.23
C LEU A 77 6.63 -8.21 -12.28
N GLY A 78 7.20 -9.05 -11.42
CA GLY A 78 6.87 -10.48 -11.36
C GLY A 78 5.45 -10.74 -10.88
N GLU A 79 4.94 -11.95 -11.15
CA GLU A 79 3.58 -12.36 -10.75
C GLU A 79 3.40 -12.37 -9.23
N ASP A 80 4.45 -12.67 -8.47
CA ASP A 80 4.45 -12.70 -7.01
C ASP A 80 4.69 -11.33 -6.36
N THR A 81 4.78 -10.25 -7.16
CA THR A 81 5.02 -8.91 -6.64
C THR A 81 3.94 -8.51 -5.65
N LEU A 82 4.37 -8.13 -4.45
CA LEU A 82 3.53 -7.61 -3.39
C LEU A 82 3.55 -6.10 -3.37
N VAL A 83 2.39 -5.49 -3.14
CA VAL A 83 2.25 -4.04 -3.08
C VAL A 83 1.46 -3.57 -1.88
N SER A 84 1.81 -2.39 -1.40
CA SER A 84 1.04 -1.66 -0.40
C SER A 84 -0.19 -0.99 -1.03
N MET A 85 -1.32 -1.14 -0.36
CA MET A 85 -2.56 -0.38 -0.62
C MET A 85 -2.86 0.55 0.56
N ASN A 86 -1.82 0.99 1.28
CA ASN A 86 -1.90 1.85 2.46
C ASN A 86 -2.79 1.28 3.60
N LEU A 87 -2.84 -0.05 3.72
CA LEU A 87 -3.51 -0.72 4.84
C LEU A 87 -2.47 -1.09 5.91
N TRP A 88 -2.28 -0.17 6.84
CA TRP A 88 -1.28 -0.25 7.89
C TRP A 88 -1.90 -0.38 9.28
N GLY A 89 -1.17 -1.05 10.16
CA GLY A 89 -1.40 -1.07 11.59
C GLY A 89 -0.18 -0.56 12.34
N PHE A 90 -0.39 0.40 13.21
CA PHE A 90 0.68 1.04 13.98
C PHE A 90 0.35 1.04 15.46
N THR A 91 1.38 0.99 16.29
CA THR A 91 1.29 1.41 17.68
C THR A 91 1.33 2.95 17.77
N SER A 92 1.10 3.50 18.94
CA SER A 92 1.09 4.96 19.12
C SER A 92 2.43 5.65 18.85
N SER A 93 3.52 4.89 18.79
CA SER A 93 4.87 5.39 18.47
C SER A 93 4.93 6.10 17.12
N ILE A 94 4.16 5.66 16.11
CA ILE A 94 4.13 6.29 14.79
C ILE A 94 3.75 7.77 14.85
N LEU A 95 2.85 8.17 15.76
CA LEU A 95 2.43 9.57 15.89
C LEU A 95 3.56 10.47 16.35
N LYS A 96 4.45 9.96 17.20
CA LYS A 96 5.64 10.69 17.64
C LYS A 96 6.63 10.88 16.50
N GLU A 97 6.86 9.82 15.74
CA GLU A 97 7.78 9.82 14.59
C GLU A 97 7.28 10.75 13.47
N LEU A 98 5.98 10.66 13.12
CA LEU A 98 5.37 11.56 12.14
C LEU A 98 5.52 13.03 12.54
N LYS A 99 5.24 13.36 13.81
CA LYS A 99 5.37 14.71 14.31
C LYS A 99 6.83 15.21 14.27
N ALA A 100 7.77 14.38 14.67
CA ALA A 100 9.19 14.76 14.74
C ALA A 100 9.80 15.00 13.34
N ARG A 101 9.36 14.24 12.33
CA ARG A 101 9.92 14.27 10.96
C ARG A 101 9.21 15.25 10.02
N PHE A 102 8.02 15.73 10.37
CA PHE A 102 7.20 16.54 9.47
C PHE A 102 7.86 17.89 9.13
N VAL A 103 8.35 18.64 10.12
CA VAL A 103 8.99 19.93 9.88
C VAL A 103 10.29 19.78 9.07
N PRO A 104 11.23 18.89 9.44
CA PRO A 104 12.42 18.62 8.62
C PRO A 104 12.09 18.20 7.17
N PHE A 105 11.02 17.42 6.99
CA PHE A 105 10.55 17.05 5.65
C PHE A 105 10.12 18.28 4.85
N LEU A 106 9.33 19.19 5.42
CA LEU A 106 8.88 20.42 4.76
C LEU A 106 10.05 21.33 4.40
N GLU A 107 10.97 21.55 5.33
CA GLU A 107 12.15 22.39 5.11
C GLU A 107 13.01 21.90 3.94
N LYS A 108 13.14 20.58 3.79
CA LYS A 108 13.91 19.95 2.71
C LYS A 108 13.21 19.96 1.36
N ASN A 109 11.89 19.72 1.34
CA ASN A 109 11.19 19.36 0.09
C ASN A 109 10.27 20.45 -0.44
N LEU A 110 9.77 21.36 0.42
CA LEU A 110 8.78 22.37 0.01
C LEU A 110 9.34 23.36 -1.03
N SER A 111 10.62 23.73 -0.92
CA SER A 111 11.28 24.62 -1.88
C SER A 111 11.55 23.94 -3.25
N VAL A 112 11.67 22.61 -3.25
CA VAL A 112 11.97 21.83 -4.47
C VAL A 112 10.71 21.61 -5.31
N ASN A 113 9.58 21.27 -4.65
CA ASN A 113 8.33 21.01 -5.34
C ASN A 113 7.12 21.46 -4.50
N PRO A 114 6.84 22.79 -4.44
CA PRO A 114 5.81 23.33 -3.55
C PRO A 114 4.39 22.89 -3.89
N LEU A 115 4.12 22.52 -5.15
CA LEU A 115 2.77 22.14 -5.61
C LEU A 115 2.48 20.64 -5.45
N LYS A 116 3.51 19.80 -5.31
CA LYS A 116 3.38 18.33 -5.24
C LYS A 116 4.21 17.73 -4.11
N CYS A 117 4.50 18.54 -3.09
CA CYS A 117 5.23 18.07 -1.89
C CYS A 117 4.27 17.26 -1.02
N GLU A 118 4.38 15.94 -1.07
CA GLU A 118 3.54 15.01 -0.32
C GLU A 118 4.38 14.27 0.73
N TYR A 119 3.89 14.27 1.98
CA TYR A 119 4.51 13.53 3.08
C TYR A 119 3.91 12.14 3.16
N PHE A 120 4.45 11.23 2.37
CA PHE A 120 3.96 9.86 2.26
C PHE A 120 4.21 9.06 3.54
N LEU A 121 3.17 8.41 4.04
CA LEU A 121 3.28 7.51 5.19
C LEU A 121 4.28 6.36 4.96
N PRO A 122 4.30 5.68 3.80
CA PRO A 122 5.30 4.66 3.49
C PRO A 122 6.74 5.16 3.56
N PHE A 123 6.99 6.43 3.21
CA PHE A 123 8.33 7.03 3.31
C PHE A 123 8.83 7.08 4.76
N VAL A 124 7.95 7.45 5.72
CA VAL A 124 8.31 7.47 7.15
C VAL A 124 8.60 6.06 7.66
N VAL A 125 7.81 5.08 7.22
CA VAL A 125 8.04 3.67 7.57
C VAL A 125 9.38 3.19 7.03
N ASP A 126 9.70 3.49 5.77
CA ASP A 126 10.98 3.14 5.15
C ASP A 126 12.18 3.75 5.89
N GLU A 127 12.10 5.03 6.29
CA GLU A 127 13.13 5.64 7.12
C GLU A 127 13.31 4.91 8.46
N LEU A 128 12.22 4.55 9.13
CA LEU A 128 12.27 3.82 10.39
C LEU A 128 12.85 2.40 10.26
N LEU A 129 12.57 1.71 9.15
CA LEU A 129 13.20 0.43 8.81
C LEU A 129 14.71 0.59 8.63
N LYS A 130 15.15 1.57 7.84
CA LYS A 130 16.58 1.87 7.58
C LYS A 130 17.34 2.30 8.85
N GLU A 131 16.67 2.99 9.76
CA GLU A 131 17.21 3.35 11.07
C GLU A 131 17.23 2.16 12.07
N GLY A 132 16.64 1.03 11.72
CA GLY A 132 16.51 -0.12 12.61
C GLY A 132 15.56 0.09 13.79
N LYS A 133 14.72 1.14 13.74
CA LYS A 133 13.77 1.51 14.79
C LYS A 133 12.45 0.78 14.72
N ALA A 134 12.05 0.31 13.55
CA ALA A 134 10.79 -0.38 13.34
C ALA A 134 11.00 -1.75 12.69
N GLU A 135 10.04 -2.61 12.91
CA GLU A 135 9.84 -3.88 12.22
C GLU A 135 8.39 -3.94 11.77
N VAL A 136 8.14 -4.33 10.53
CA VAL A 136 6.80 -4.36 9.95
C VAL A 136 6.47 -5.78 9.51
N THR A 137 5.55 -6.43 10.18
CA THR A 137 5.03 -7.74 9.74
C THR A 137 4.13 -7.55 8.51
N VAL A 138 4.41 -8.30 7.44
CA VAL A 138 3.64 -8.27 6.21
C VAL A 138 2.60 -9.39 6.20
N LEU A 139 1.34 -9.01 6.28
CA LEU A 139 0.19 -9.91 6.14
C LEU A 139 -0.24 -9.90 4.67
N LYS A 140 -0.27 -11.08 4.03
CA LYS A 140 -0.60 -11.18 2.60
C LYS A 140 -2.10 -11.35 2.41
N SER A 141 -2.72 -10.53 1.54
CA SER A 141 -4.10 -10.69 1.13
C SER A 141 -4.19 -11.34 -0.26
N VAL A 142 -5.11 -12.26 -0.40
CA VAL A 142 -5.51 -12.84 -1.69
C VAL A 142 -6.68 -12.09 -2.32
N ASP A 143 -7.21 -11.09 -1.62
CA ASP A 143 -8.35 -10.31 -2.09
C ASP A 143 -8.01 -9.50 -3.35
N ARG A 144 -9.02 -9.28 -4.17
CA ARG A 144 -8.95 -8.31 -5.26
C ARG A 144 -9.35 -6.94 -4.73
N TRP A 145 -8.54 -5.92 -5.06
CA TRP A 145 -8.88 -4.54 -4.80
C TRP A 145 -9.84 -4.01 -5.88
N TYR A 146 -10.84 -3.26 -5.45
CA TYR A 146 -11.81 -2.61 -6.33
C TYR A 146 -11.79 -1.12 -6.06
N GLY A 147 -11.43 -0.32 -7.08
CA GLY A 147 -11.39 1.13 -7.00
C GLY A 147 -12.06 1.78 -8.20
N VAL A 148 -12.57 2.98 -8.02
CA VAL A 148 -13.10 3.81 -9.09
C VAL A 148 -12.08 4.92 -9.35
N THR A 149 -10.96 4.57 -9.99
CA THR A 149 -9.93 5.53 -10.39
C THR A 149 -10.36 6.23 -11.68
N TYR A 150 -10.90 5.47 -12.60
CA TYR A 150 -11.45 5.97 -13.86
C TYR A 150 -12.96 5.79 -13.90
N LYS A 151 -13.66 6.64 -14.67
CA LYS A 151 -15.12 6.58 -14.79
C LYS A 151 -15.60 5.22 -15.32
N GLU A 152 -14.81 4.61 -16.17
CA GLU A 152 -15.03 3.31 -16.79
C GLU A 152 -15.03 2.16 -15.76
N ASP A 153 -14.26 2.29 -14.68
CA ASP A 153 -14.19 1.29 -13.60
C ASP A 153 -15.51 1.13 -12.83
N LYS A 154 -16.37 2.17 -12.83
CA LYS A 154 -17.59 2.22 -12.02
C LYS A 154 -18.49 1.01 -12.23
N LYS A 155 -18.71 0.62 -13.49
CA LYS A 155 -19.60 -0.51 -13.78
C LYS A 155 -19.03 -1.81 -13.23
N MET A 156 -17.77 -2.10 -13.48
CA MET A 156 -17.09 -3.29 -12.98
C MET A 156 -17.11 -3.39 -11.46
N VAL A 157 -16.84 -2.27 -10.77
CA VAL A 157 -16.88 -2.21 -9.29
C VAL A 157 -18.29 -2.45 -8.78
N THR A 158 -19.32 -1.83 -9.39
CA THR A 158 -20.71 -2.03 -9.00
C THR A 158 -21.14 -3.49 -9.15
N ASP A 159 -20.81 -4.10 -10.28
CA ASP A 159 -21.15 -5.51 -10.55
C ASP A 159 -20.43 -6.45 -9.57
N ALA A 160 -19.15 -6.18 -9.26
CA ALA A 160 -18.38 -6.96 -8.29
C ALA A 160 -18.96 -6.88 -6.86
N ILE A 161 -19.30 -5.68 -6.39
CA ILE A 161 -19.92 -5.50 -5.07
C ILE A 161 -21.31 -6.16 -5.02
N GLN A 162 -22.09 -6.07 -6.10
CA GLN A 162 -23.37 -6.77 -6.17
C GLN A 162 -23.18 -8.28 -6.10
N GLY A 163 -22.21 -8.84 -6.83
CA GLY A 163 -21.87 -10.26 -6.75
C GLY A 163 -21.45 -10.71 -5.35
N MET A 164 -20.68 -9.88 -4.61
CA MET A 164 -20.32 -10.16 -3.21
C MET A 164 -21.53 -10.15 -2.28
N LYS A 165 -22.51 -9.28 -2.52
CA LYS A 165 -23.79 -9.25 -1.78
C LYS A 165 -24.64 -10.47 -2.07
N ASP A 166 -24.75 -10.85 -3.35
CA ASP A 166 -25.53 -12.01 -3.78
C ASP A 166 -24.90 -13.32 -3.27
N GLY A 167 -23.56 -13.36 -3.17
CA GLY A 167 -22.81 -14.48 -2.58
C GLY A 167 -22.79 -14.50 -1.04
N GLY A 168 -23.41 -13.50 -0.37
CA GLY A 168 -23.51 -13.43 1.10
C GLY A 168 -22.24 -12.96 1.81
N LEU A 169 -21.21 -12.46 1.10
CA LEU A 169 -20.02 -11.88 1.69
C LEU A 169 -20.33 -10.54 2.38
N TYR A 170 -21.22 -9.76 1.77
CA TYR A 170 -21.79 -8.52 2.35
C TYR A 170 -23.29 -8.64 2.56
N PRO A 171 -23.86 -7.96 3.58
CA PRO A 171 -25.29 -7.90 3.74
C PRO A 171 -25.95 -7.17 2.55
N LYS A 172 -27.18 -7.55 2.21
CA LYS A 172 -27.93 -6.91 1.12
C LYS A 172 -28.10 -5.41 1.35
N LYS A 173 -28.34 -5.01 2.61
CA LYS A 173 -28.33 -3.63 3.05
C LYS A 173 -27.32 -3.46 4.19
N LEU A 174 -26.50 -2.42 4.09
CA LEU A 174 -25.39 -2.20 5.03
C LEU A 174 -25.88 -1.76 6.42
N TRP A 175 -27.03 -1.08 6.48
CA TRP A 175 -27.59 -0.41 7.67
C TRP A 175 -29.01 -0.91 7.99
N GLU A 176 -29.24 -2.21 7.87
CA GLU A 176 -30.46 -2.80 8.46
C GLU A 176 -30.17 -3.10 9.93
N GLU A 177 -30.98 -2.48 10.81
CA GLU A 177 -31.09 -2.84 12.21
C GLU A 177 -31.79 -4.20 12.37
#